data_0522b5dc51ff64e4bb05d1ad84cdb8b1
#
_entry.id   0522b5dc51ff64e4bb05d1ad84cdb8b1
#
_cell.length_a   1.000
_cell.length_b   1.000
_cell.length_c   1.000
_cell.angle_alpha   90.00
_cell.angle_beta   90.00
_cell.angle_gamma   90.00
#
_symmetry.space_group_name_H-M   'P 1'
#
loop_
_entity.id
_entity.type
_entity.pdbx_description
1 polymer ?
#
loop_
_entity_poly.entity_id
_entity_poly.type
_entity_poly.pdbx_seq_one_letter_code
_entity_poly.pdbx_strand_id
1 'polypeptide(L)'
;LVSGNYKFSDSQIEKIKTWAENGNTIISIGSGSKFLIDKNIVDESLLEKEESDEINYLAYGDARENRGKEQIGGVILNSIIDLTHPLAFGYENNTLPLYKNNSIWLKPSKNSYSSVVRYTDDSLIDGFLSENNKSKIKESVSLVVSKVGKGIAVMFADNPNFRGAWYGTNRL
;
A
#
# COMPACT_ATOMS: atom_id res chain seq x y z
N LEU A 1 15.61 1.75 1.60
CA LEU A 1 14.36 2.35 1.13
C LEU A 1 14.14 2.01 -0.34
N VAL A 2 13.00 1.43 -0.69
CA VAL A 2 12.60 1.11 -2.06
C VAL A 2 11.32 1.89 -2.39
N SER A 3 11.45 2.92 -3.22
CA SER A 3 10.31 3.71 -3.70
C SER A 3 10.45 3.94 -5.20
N GLY A 4 9.38 3.78 -5.97
CA GLY A 4 9.38 3.95 -7.41
C GLY A 4 9.61 2.64 -8.21
N ASN A 5 9.74 2.78 -9.53
CA ASN A 5 9.92 1.67 -10.45
C ASN A 5 11.41 1.46 -10.74
N TYR A 6 11.97 0.38 -10.23
CA TYR A 6 13.36 0.01 -10.47
C TYR A 6 13.46 -1.17 -11.43
N LYS A 7 14.46 -1.13 -12.29
CA LYS A 7 14.85 -2.25 -13.15
C LYS A 7 16.12 -2.88 -12.56
N PHE A 8 15.93 -3.87 -11.71
CA PHE A 8 17.03 -4.67 -11.19
C PHE A 8 17.19 -5.94 -12.01
N SER A 9 18.42 -6.40 -12.18
CA SER A 9 18.70 -7.74 -12.70
C SER A 9 18.34 -8.80 -11.63
N ASP A 10 18.12 -10.03 -12.06
CA ASP A 10 17.79 -11.13 -11.15
C ASP A 10 18.87 -11.32 -10.07
N SER A 11 20.16 -11.17 -10.46
CA SER A 11 21.28 -11.20 -9.50
C SER A 11 21.22 -10.09 -8.43
N GLN A 12 20.73 -8.89 -8.79
CA GLN A 12 20.57 -7.80 -7.84
C GLN A 12 19.37 -8.05 -6.90
N ILE A 13 18.28 -8.63 -7.44
CA ILE A 13 17.10 -9.01 -6.66
C ILE A 13 17.48 -10.07 -5.61
N GLU A 14 18.22 -11.10 -6.02
CA GLU A 14 18.70 -12.13 -5.10
C GLU A 14 19.62 -11.55 -4.00
N LYS A 15 20.47 -10.58 -4.32
CA LYS A 15 21.29 -9.89 -3.31
C LYS A 15 20.44 -9.12 -2.31
N ILE A 16 19.40 -8.41 -2.78
CA ILE A 16 18.47 -7.67 -1.90
C ILE A 16 17.74 -8.66 -0.99
N LYS A 17 17.24 -9.76 -1.54
CA LYS A 17 16.54 -10.80 -0.79
C LYS A 17 17.44 -11.42 0.28
N THR A 18 18.61 -11.92 -0.11
CA THR A 18 19.59 -12.50 0.82
C THR A 18 20.00 -11.51 1.90
N TRP A 19 20.18 -10.21 1.55
CA TRP A 19 20.50 -9.17 2.51
C TRP A 19 19.39 -9.01 3.56
N ALA A 20 18.12 -9.00 3.13
CA ALA A 20 16.98 -8.93 4.03
C ALA A 20 16.89 -10.19 4.91
N GLU A 21 17.01 -11.38 4.30
CA GLU A 21 16.95 -12.67 5.00
C GLU A 21 18.00 -12.81 6.11
N ASN A 22 19.13 -12.11 6.00
CA ASN A 22 20.19 -12.08 7.02
C ASN A 22 19.89 -11.17 8.23
N GLY A 23 18.68 -10.63 8.35
CA GLY A 23 18.24 -9.87 9.53
C GLY A 23 18.14 -8.37 9.29
N ASN A 24 18.18 -7.91 8.06
CA ASN A 24 18.07 -6.49 7.73
C ASN A 24 16.62 -6.08 7.44
N THR A 25 16.37 -4.76 7.48
CA THR A 25 15.06 -4.18 7.26
C THR A 25 14.96 -3.52 5.89
N ILE A 26 13.96 -3.94 5.09
CA ILE A 26 13.57 -3.24 3.87
C ILE A 26 12.38 -2.33 4.19
N ILE A 27 12.43 -1.07 3.76
CA ILE A 27 11.28 -0.16 3.78
C ILE A 27 10.90 0.11 2.33
N SER A 28 9.63 -0.12 1.98
CA SER A 28 9.10 0.08 0.64
C SER A 28 7.86 0.97 0.65
N ILE A 29 7.69 1.77 -0.40
CA ILE A 29 6.59 2.73 -0.53
C ILE A 29 5.95 2.61 -1.91
N GLY A 30 4.64 2.47 -1.96
CA GLY A 30 3.86 2.44 -3.19
C GLY A 30 4.33 1.34 -4.16
N SER A 31 4.79 1.71 -5.35
CA SER A 31 5.29 0.76 -6.35
C SER A 31 6.50 -0.05 -5.88
N GLY A 32 7.25 0.42 -4.87
CA GLY A 32 8.28 -0.37 -4.21
C GLY A 32 7.70 -1.56 -3.45
N SER A 33 6.54 -1.40 -2.80
CA SER A 33 5.85 -2.51 -2.14
C SER A 33 5.33 -3.53 -3.15
N LYS A 34 4.76 -3.06 -4.26
CA LYS A 34 4.39 -3.94 -5.39
C LYS A 34 5.61 -4.72 -5.91
N PHE A 35 6.77 -4.05 -6.08
CA PHE A 35 8.01 -4.70 -6.52
C PHE A 35 8.44 -5.85 -5.60
N LEU A 36 8.38 -5.68 -4.27
CA LEU A 36 8.74 -6.74 -3.33
C LEU A 36 7.83 -7.97 -3.46
N ILE A 37 6.54 -7.76 -3.72
CA ILE A 37 5.55 -8.82 -3.95
C ILE A 37 5.81 -9.50 -5.31
N ASP A 38 5.90 -8.74 -6.40
CA ASP A 38 6.09 -9.25 -7.76
C ASP A 38 7.40 -10.07 -7.92
N LYS A 39 8.40 -9.76 -7.08
CA LYS A 39 9.71 -10.45 -7.08
C LYS A 39 9.82 -11.53 -6.00
N ASN A 40 8.73 -11.88 -5.34
CA ASN A 40 8.67 -12.92 -4.29
C ASN A 40 9.75 -12.72 -3.20
N ILE A 41 10.03 -11.45 -2.84
CA ILE A 41 10.88 -11.11 -1.71
C ILE A 41 10.09 -11.25 -0.40
N VAL A 42 8.78 -11.02 -0.45
CA VAL A 42 7.82 -11.15 0.66
C VAL A 42 6.68 -12.09 0.27
N ASP A 43 6.06 -12.74 1.26
CA ASP A 43 4.85 -13.57 1.09
C ASP A 43 3.58 -12.76 1.40
N GLU A 44 3.44 -11.63 0.74
CA GLU A 44 2.27 -10.76 0.81
C GLU A 44 1.60 -10.66 -0.56
N SER A 45 0.43 -10.05 -0.63
CA SER A 45 -0.30 -9.94 -1.90
C SER A 45 -0.97 -8.57 -2.06
N LEU A 46 -1.22 -8.22 -3.33
CA LEU A 46 -2.06 -7.08 -3.70
C LEU A 46 -3.50 -7.55 -3.93
N LEU A 47 -4.45 -6.63 -3.78
CA LEU A 47 -5.76 -6.83 -4.37
C LEU A 47 -5.60 -6.83 -5.89
N GLU A 48 -6.01 -7.91 -6.51
CA GLU A 48 -6.07 -8.02 -7.96
C GLU A 48 -7.23 -7.16 -8.48
N LYS A 49 -7.11 -6.68 -9.72
CA LYS A 49 -8.27 -6.22 -10.43
C LYS A 49 -9.19 -7.43 -10.59
N GLU A 50 -10.46 -7.27 -10.27
CA GLU A 50 -11.45 -8.23 -10.76
C GLU A 50 -11.41 -8.20 -12.28
N GLU A 51 -10.74 -9.16 -12.89
CA GLU A 51 -10.90 -9.44 -14.30
C GLU A 51 -12.28 -10.11 -14.44
N SER A 52 -13.28 -9.33 -14.83
CA SER A 52 -14.53 -9.94 -15.30
C SER A 52 -14.22 -10.61 -16.63
N ASP A 53 -14.44 -11.91 -16.74
CA ASP A 53 -14.38 -12.64 -18.01
C ASP A 53 -15.43 -12.13 -19.02
N GLU A 54 -16.35 -11.28 -18.59
CA GLU A 54 -17.33 -10.62 -19.45
C GLU A 54 -16.72 -9.39 -20.13
N ILE A 55 -16.63 -9.47 -21.44
CA ILE A 55 -16.27 -8.30 -22.28
C ILE A 55 -17.41 -7.30 -22.22
N ASN A 56 -17.30 -6.30 -21.36
CA ASN A 56 -18.23 -5.18 -21.33
C ASN A 56 -17.90 -4.23 -22.48
N TYR A 57 -18.76 -4.21 -23.49
CA TYR A 57 -18.66 -3.23 -24.57
C TYR A 57 -19.07 -1.85 -24.06
N LEU A 58 -18.09 -0.98 -23.89
CA LEU A 58 -18.31 0.42 -23.49
C LEU A 58 -18.25 1.33 -24.72
N ALA A 59 -19.04 2.39 -24.71
CA ALA A 59 -18.97 3.38 -25.76
C ALA A 59 -17.60 4.08 -25.77
N TYR A 60 -17.00 4.24 -26.95
CA TYR A 60 -15.68 4.90 -27.06
C TYR A 60 -15.68 6.32 -26.48
N GLY A 61 -16.82 7.05 -26.61
CA GLY A 61 -16.98 8.38 -26.04
C GLY A 61 -16.78 8.45 -24.53
N ASP A 62 -17.08 7.36 -23.81
CA ASP A 62 -16.99 7.28 -22.34
C ASP A 62 -15.61 6.84 -21.86
N ALA A 63 -14.70 6.48 -22.77
CA ALA A 63 -13.40 5.91 -22.45
C ALA A 63 -12.54 6.82 -21.55
N ARG A 64 -12.63 8.15 -21.72
CA ARG A 64 -11.90 9.12 -20.91
C ARG A 64 -12.45 9.20 -19.49
N GLU A 65 -13.77 9.23 -19.37
CA GLU A 65 -14.46 9.29 -18.08
C GLU A 65 -14.23 8.00 -17.28
N ASN A 66 -14.39 6.85 -17.92
CA ASN A 66 -14.17 5.55 -17.26
C ASN A 66 -12.73 5.37 -16.80
N ARG A 67 -11.73 5.80 -17.58
CA ARG A 67 -10.34 5.81 -17.12
C ARG A 67 -10.12 6.78 -15.96
N GLY A 68 -10.78 7.95 -15.98
CA GLY A 68 -10.71 8.92 -14.89
C GLY A 68 -11.28 8.38 -13.58
N LYS A 69 -12.35 7.59 -13.63
CA LYS A 69 -12.96 6.95 -12.45
C LYS A 69 -12.05 5.94 -11.77
N GLU A 70 -11.14 5.30 -12.51
CA GLU A 70 -10.19 4.33 -11.96
C GLU A 70 -8.94 5.00 -11.32
N GLN A 71 -8.68 6.25 -11.64
CA GLN A 71 -7.52 6.97 -11.14
C GLN A 71 -7.80 7.64 -9.79
N ILE A 72 -6.81 7.61 -8.89
CA ILE A 72 -6.82 8.36 -7.65
C ILE A 72 -5.88 9.55 -7.82
N GLY A 73 -6.46 10.74 -8.03
CA GLY A 73 -5.72 11.98 -8.22
C GLY A 73 -5.10 12.53 -6.93
N GLY A 74 -5.66 12.12 -5.80
CA GLY A 74 -5.25 12.49 -4.44
C GLY A 74 -6.49 12.57 -3.55
N VAL A 75 -6.47 11.78 -2.47
CA VAL A 75 -7.55 11.73 -1.48
C VAL A 75 -6.97 11.65 -0.08
N ILE A 76 -7.71 12.15 0.89
CA ILE A 76 -7.40 11.99 2.31
C ILE A 76 -8.32 10.92 2.86
N LEU A 77 -7.71 9.88 3.44
CA LEU A 77 -8.40 8.71 3.97
C LEU A 77 -8.19 8.61 5.47
N ASN A 78 -9.25 8.25 6.17
CA ASN A 78 -9.17 7.88 7.58
C ASN A 78 -8.68 6.44 7.72
N SER A 79 -7.79 6.20 8.66
CA SER A 79 -7.27 4.88 8.97
C SER A 79 -7.06 4.70 10.47
N ILE A 80 -6.85 3.46 10.87
CA ILE A 80 -6.57 3.07 12.25
C ILE A 80 -5.19 2.44 12.28
N ILE A 81 -4.33 2.96 13.16
CA ILE A 81 -3.03 2.37 13.48
C ILE A 81 -3.13 1.53 14.76
N ASP A 82 -2.46 0.39 14.77
CA ASP A 82 -2.30 -0.42 15.97
C ASP A 82 -1.26 0.21 16.90
N LEU A 83 -1.72 0.87 17.97
CA LEU A 83 -0.86 1.54 18.95
C LEU A 83 0.04 0.58 19.74
N THR A 84 -0.22 -0.71 19.72
CA THR A 84 0.61 -1.72 20.39
C THR A 84 1.80 -2.15 19.53
N HIS A 85 1.79 -1.82 18.23
CA HIS A 85 2.88 -2.15 17.32
C HIS A 85 4.06 -1.16 17.49
N PRO A 86 5.33 -1.63 17.46
CA PRO A 86 6.51 -0.75 17.63
C PRO A 86 6.59 0.43 16.66
N LEU A 87 6.08 0.30 15.44
CA LEU A 87 6.03 1.39 14.46
C LEU A 87 5.05 2.51 14.84
N ALA A 88 4.14 2.25 15.77
CA ALA A 88 3.21 3.26 16.28
C ALA A 88 3.80 4.10 17.43
N PHE A 89 5.07 3.90 17.77
CA PHE A 89 5.72 4.64 18.85
C PHE A 89 5.65 6.16 18.62
N GLY A 90 5.10 6.87 19.60
CA GLY A 90 4.91 8.33 19.55
C GLY A 90 3.56 8.79 19.01
N TYR A 91 2.66 7.85 18.65
CA TYR A 91 1.25 8.16 18.41
C TYR A 91 0.43 7.99 19.69
N GLU A 92 -0.40 8.99 20.02
CA GLU A 92 -1.29 8.95 21.19
C GLU A 92 -2.70 8.48 20.81
N ASN A 93 -3.11 8.74 19.58
CA ASN A 93 -4.40 8.37 19.03
C ASN A 93 -4.23 7.30 17.93
N ASN A 94 -5.18 6.39 17.86
CA ASN A 94 -5.18 5.34 16.84
C ASN A 94 -5.72 5.80 15.48
N THR A 95 -6.31 7.00 15.40
CA THR A 95 -6.81 7.55 14.14
C THR A 95 -5.69 8.25 13.39
N LEU A 96 -5.51 7.86 12.11
CA LEU A 96 -4.42 8.35 11.28
C LEU A 96 -4.96 8.78 9.90
N PRO A 97 -4.97 10.09 9.57
CA PRO A 97 -5.31 10.54 8.23
C PRO A 97 -4.16 10.26 7.27
N LEU A 98 -4.46 9.59 6.16
CA LEU A 98 -3.52 9.20 5.12
C LEU A 98 -3.78 9.99 3.84
N TYR A 99 -2.72 10.33 3.11
CA TYR A 99 -2.82 10.84 1.76
C TYR A 99 -2.51 9.72 0.75
N LYS A 100 -3.49 9.42 -0.10
CA LYS A 100 -3.37 8.41 -1.16
C LYS A 100 -3.51 9.03 -2.54
N ASN A 101 -2.53 8.78 -3.42
CA ASN A 101 -2.52 9.24 -4.81
C ASN A 101 -2.05 8.16 -5.79
N ASN A 102 -2.26 6.91 -5.42
CA ASN A 102 -1.86 5.75 -6.21
C ASN A 102 -2.90 4.63 -6.11
N SER A 103 -2.81 3.65 -6.99
CA SER A 103 -3.71 2.49 -7.02
C SER A 103 -3.00 1.21 -6.51
N ILE A 104 -2.15 1.33 -5.51
CA ILE A 104 -1.54 0.19 -4.82
C ILE A 104 -2.44 -0.20 -3.65
N TRP A 105 -2.93 -1.43 -3.68
CA TRP A 105 -3.85 -1.98 -2.70
C TRP A 105 -3.23 -3.22 -2.07
N LEU A 106 -2.69 -3.10 -0.86
CA LEU A 106 -2.15 -4.24 -0.12
C LEU A 106 -3.32 -5.03 0.49
N LYS A 107 -3.35 -6.35 0.28
CA LYS A 107 -4.25 -7.21 1.06
C LYS A 107 -3.82 -7.24 2.53
N PRO A 108 -4.77 -7.40 3.47
CA PRO A 108 -4.41 -7.74 4.84
C PRO A 108 -3.48 -8.96 4.86
N SER A 109 -2.44 -8.90 5.68
CA SER A 109 -1.50 -10.00 5.82
C SER A 109 -2.18 -11.25 6.38
N LYS A 110 -1.74 -12.43 5.95
CA LYS A 110 -2.15 -13.72 6.56
C LYS A 110 -1.74 -13.81 8.03
N ASN A 111 -0.71 -13.07 8.43
CA ASN A 111 -0.32 -12.94 9.83
C ASN A 111 -1.15 -11.83 10.49
N SER A 112 -1.95 -12.20 11.48
CA SER A 112 -2.88 -11.30 12.18
C SER A 112 -2.23 -10.07 12.82
N TYR A 113 -0.93 -10.09 13.07
CA TYR A 113 -0.18 -9.01 13.72
C TYR A 113 0.57 -8.11 12.73
N SER A 114 0.52 -8.40 11.44
CA SER A 114 1.32 -7.73 10.41
C SER A 114 0.64 -6.54 9.74
N SER A 115 -0.69 -6.41 9.84
CA SER A 115 -1.45 -5.30 9.24
C SER A 115 -1.54 -4.13 10.22
N VAL A 116 -0.53 -3.28 10.21
CA VAL A 116 -0.31 -2.23 11.23
C VAL A 116 -1.24 -1.02 11.04
N VAL A 117 -1.47 -0.60 9.80
CA VAL A 117 -2.39 0.50 9.48
C VAL A 117 -3.46 0.02 8.51
N ARG A 118 -4.72 0.15 8.91
CA ARG A 118 -5.89 -0.30 8.15
C ARG A 118 -6.80 0.88 7.86
N TYR A 119 -7.38 0.91 6.67
CA TYR A 119 -8.42 1.91 6.36
C TYR A 119 -9.70 1.61 7.16
N THR A 120 -10.46 2.64 7.48
CA THR A 120 -11.79 2.50 8.09
C THR A 120 -12.85 2.19 7.03
N ASP A 121 -13.99 1.66 7.42
CA ASP A 121 -15.10 1.34 6.51
C ASP A 121 -15.63 2.59 5.78
N ASP A 122 -15.71 3.74 6.48
CA ASP A 122 -15.99 5.04 5.92
C ASP A 122 -14.71 5.89 5.97
N SER A 123 -13.80 5.57 5.06
CA SER A 123 -12.45 6.11 5.11
C SER A 123 -12.29 7.46 4.43
N LEU A 124 -13.19 7.89 3.54
CA LEU A 124 -13.00 9.12 2.76
C LEU A 124 -13.24 10.36 3.63
N ILE A 125 -12.17 11.11 3.90
CA ILE A 125 -12.23 12.42 4.56
C ILE A 125 -12.41 13.53 3.53
N ASP A 126 -11.60 13.51 2.45
CA ASP A 126 -11.65 14.54 1.41
C ASP A 126 -11.13 14.00 0.08
N GLY A 127 -11.59 14.62 -1.02
CA GLY A 127 -11.23 14.23 -2.39
C GLY A 127 -12.29 13.37 -3.06
N PHE A 128 -11.96 12.80 -4.22
CA PHE A 128 -12.86 11.98 -5.02
C PHE A 128 -12.39 10.53 -5.10
N LEU A 129 -13.29 9.60 -4.82
CA LEU A 129 -13.13 8.16 -5.03
C LEU A 129 -14.33 7.61 -5.80
N SER A 130 -14.07 6.81 -6.83
CA SER A 130 -15.11 6.00 -7.45
C SER A 130 -15.62 4.91 -6.50
N GLU A 131 -16.82 4.40 -6.73
CA GLU A 131 -17.37 3.29 -5.92
C GLU A 131 -16.48 2.05 -5.96
N ASN A 132 -15.87 1.75 -7.13
CA ASN A 132 -14.91 0.67 -7.26
C ASN A 132 -13.67 0.88 -6.36
N ASN A 133 -13.14 2.09 -6.29
CA ASN A 133 -12.01 2.39 -5.41
C ASN A 133 -12.42 2.38 -3.92
N LYS A 134 -13.65 2.74 -3.58
CA LYS A 134 -14.19 2.64 -2.21
C LYS A 134 -14.29 1.18 -1.75
N SER A 135 -14.72 0.25 -2.63
CA SER A 135 -14.75 -1.17 -2.29
C SER A 135 -13.35 -1.72 -2.04
N LYS A 136 -12.38 -1.37 -2.90
CA LYS A 136 -10.97 -1.78 -2.72
C LYS A 136 -10.35 -1.28 -1.40
N ILE A 137 -10.70 -0.08 -0.95
CA ILE A 137 -10.23 0.45 0.34
C ILE A 137 -10.67 -0.47 1.49
N LYS A 138 -11.92 -0.90 1.51
CA LYS A 138 -12.47 -1.75 2.58
C LYS A 138 -11.76 -3.10 2.70
N GLU A 139 -11.22 -3.59 1.60
CA GLU A 139 -10.53 -4.88 1.51
C GLU A 139 -9.01 -4.76 1.62
N SER A 140 -8.48 -3.54 1.81
CA SER A 140 -7.05 -3.29 1.78
C SER A 140 -6.53 -2.64 3.06
N VAL A 141 -5.22 -2.61 3.17
CA VAL A 141 -4.49 -1.99 4.28
C VAL A 141 -3.40 -1.06 3.73
N SER A 142 -3.03 -0.06 4.53
CA SER A 142 -2.01 0.92 4.14
C SER A 142 -0.60 0.49 4.51
N LEU A 143 -0.43 -0.24 5.61
CA LEU A 143 0.88 -0.64 6.12
C LEU A 143 0.88 -2.10 6.57
N VAL A 144 1.81 -2.86 5.99
CA VAL A 144 2.08 -4.25 6.37
C VAL A 144 3.55 -4.39 6.76
N VAL A 145 3.82 -5.17 7.81
CA VAL A 145 5.17 -5.61 8.19
C VAL A 145 5.28 -7.10 7.95
N SER A 146 6.07 -7.48 6.96
CA SER A 146 6.27 -8.88 6.55
C SER A 146 7.62 -9.40 7.01
N LYS A 147 7.66 -10.66 7.45
CA LYS A 147 8.91 -11.33 7.81
C LYS A 147 9.64 -11.79 6.54
N VAL A 148 10.96 -11.57 6.48
CA VAL A 148 11.83 -12.02 5.38
C VAL A 148 13.03 -12.73 5.99
N GLY A 149 12.97 -14.05 6.11
CA GLY A 149 14.00 -14.82 6.81
C GLY A 149 14.16 -14.38 8.27
N LYS A 150 15.32 -13.81 8.63
CA LYS A 150 15.60 -13.22 9.94
C LYS A 150 15.28 -11.72 10.00
N GLY A 151 15.05 -11.07 8.85
CA GLY A 151 14.75 -9.65 8.76
C GLY A 151 13.27 -9.37 8.52
N ILE A 152 12.96 -8.12 8.17
CA ILE A 152 11.60 -7.64 7.95
C ILE A 152 11.50 -6.72 6.73
N ALA A 153 10.33 -6.70 6.12
CA ALA A 153 9.94 -5.70 5.14
C ALA A 153 8.78 -4.86 5.69
N VAL A 154 8.97 -3.56 5.77
CA VAL A 154 7.94 -2.57 6.12
C VAL A 154 7.40 -2.02 4.81
N MET A 155 6.13 -2.30 4.52
CA MET A 155 5.53 -2.07 3.21
C MET A 155 4.38 -1.07 3.32
N PHE A 156 4.59 0.11 2.75
CA PHE A 156 3.58 1.15 2.65
C PHE A 156 2.87 1.09 1.30
N ALA A 157 1.54 1.06 1.28
CA ALA A 157 0.74 1.32 0.08
C ALA A 157 0.78 2.80 -0.29
N ASP A 158 0.76 3.67 0.71
CA ASP A 158 0.74 5.12 0.59
C ASP A 158 2.10 5.73 0.95
N ASN A 159 2.32 6.98 0.52
CA ASN A 159 3.54 7.69 0.90
C ASN A 159 3.34 8.42 2.24
N PRO A 160 3.96 7.94 3.35
CA PRO A 160 3.80 8.57 4.66
C PRO A 160 4.40 9.98 4.73
N ASN A 161 5.36 10.28 3.87
CA ASN A 161 6.08 11.55 3.82
C ASN A 161 5.73 12.40 2.59
N PHE A 162 4.46 12.36 2.14
CA PHE A 162 4.07 13.07 0.92
C PHE A 162 4.48 14.55 0.97
N ARG A 163 5.36 14.94 0.03
CA ARG A 163 5.97 16.28 -0.12
C ARG A 163 6.68 16.82 1.13
N GLY A 164 6.96 15.99 2.13
CA GLY A 164 7.53 16.44 3.41
C GLY A 164 6.62 17.35 4.23
N ALA A 165 5.35 17.49 3.84
CA ALA A 165 4.38 18.40 4.46
C ALA A 165 3.21 17.68 5.15
N TRP A 166 3.09 16.38 4.96
CA TRP A 166 1.99 15.61 5.55
C TRP A 166 2.33 15.15 6.97
N TYR A 167 1.91 15.94 7.96
CA TYR A 167 2.26 15.70 9.37
C TYR A 167 1.52 14.51 10.00
N GLY A 168 0.41 14.05 9.41
CA GLY A 168 -0.39 12.95 9.96
C GLY A 168 0.37 11.63 10.06
N THR A 169 1.29 11.37 9.13
CA THR A 169 2.00 10.10 8.99
C THR A 169 3.52 10.21 9.03
N ASN A 170 4.08 11.38 9.27
CA ASN A 170 5.52 11.61 9.20
C ASN A 170 6.35 10.95 10.32
N ARG A 171 5.69 10.31 11.28
CA ARG A 171 6.33 9.54 12.36
C ARG A 171 6.39 8.04 12.08
N LEU A 172 5.74 7.58 11.00
CA LEU A 172 5.80 6.18 10.57
C LEU A 172 7.13 5.79 9.95
#